data_e3db8510d707627b4b2155f99fd832c6
#
_entry.id   e3db8510d707627b4b2155f99fd832c6
#
_cell.length_a   1.000
_cell.length_b   1.000
_cell.length_c   1.000
_cell.angle_alpha   90.00
_cell.angle_beta   90.00
_cell.angle_gamma   90.00
#
_symmetry.space_group_name_H-M   'P 1'
#
loop_
_entity.id
_entity.type
_entity.pdbx_description
1 polymer ?
#
loop_
_entity_poly.entity_id
_entity_poly.type
_entity_poly.pdbx_seq_one_letter_code
_entity_poly.pdbx_strand_id
1 'polypeptide(L)'
;MEQSESIGTKSSFYFIPNNLNKRYDGLYSIDDKPIIDLIDLINNRGHLIGIHPGFDTYNNQENFIQAVDKFYDFIRKRNINQIEWGGRMHYLRWIWPETSYLWSDSFLTYDSTLGYFDCPGFRCGTCHEFQMFDPVAQKRLNIIQRPLIVMDVSIMHYKNLDLSQEGLLLISDLIQRCKAVNGLFTLLWHNNYLFTANHRKFYRMILNQ
;
A
#
# COMPACT_ATOMS: atom_id res chain seq x y z
N MET A 1 -0.88 3.94 -13.96
CA MET A 1 -2.28 3.84 -14.42
C MET A 1 -2.37 3.05 -15.72
N GLU A 2 -1.88 3.55 -16.86
CA GLU A 2 -2.01 2.90 -18.18
C GLU A 2 -1.64 1.41 -18.22
N GLN A 3 -0.57 1.02 -17.52
CA GLN A 3 -0.14 -0.38 -17.47
C GLN A 3 -1.11 -1.29 -16.71
N SER A 4 -1.71 -0.80 -15.63
CA SER A 4 -2.72 -1.56 -14.90
C SER A 4 -4.02 -1.67 -15.70
N GLU A 5 -4.42 -0.57 -16.34
CA GLU A 5 -5.59 -0.53 -17.19
C GLU A 5 -5.48 -1.48 -18.39
N SER A 6 -4.28 -1.58 -19.00
CA SER A 6 -4.04 -2.46 -20.14
C SER A 6 -4.25 -3.96 -19.85
N ILE A 7 -4.20 -4.34 -18.58
CA ILE A 7 -4.47 -5.71 -18.11
C ILE A 7 -5.79 -5.82 -17.33
N GLY A 8 -6.64 -4.79 -17.38
CA GLY A 8 -7.95 -4.77 -16.74
C GLY A 8 -7.92 -4.67 -15.22
N THR A 9 -6.81 -4.23 -14.61
CA THR A 9 -6.68 -4.07 -13.16
C THR A 9 -6.70 -2.60 -12.73
N LYS A 10 -6.99 -2.38 -11.45
CA LYS A 10 -6.91 -1.07 -10.81
C LYS A 10 -5.70 -1.01 -9.90
N SER A 11 -5.03 0.14 -9.87
CA SER A 11 -3.99 0.44 -8.89
C SER A 11 -4.55 1.22 -7.72
N SER A 12 -3.99 1.01 -6.52
CA SER A 12 -4.25 1.84 -5.36
C SER A 12 -3.09 2.81 -5.16
N PHE A 13 -3.39 4.09 -5.03
CA PHE A 13 -2.43 5.17 -4.81
C PHE A 13 -2.59 5.71 -3.40
N TYR A 14 -1.54 5.58 -2.59
CA TYR A 14 -1.57 5.99 -1.20
C TYR A 14 -0.85 7.32 -1.00
N PHE A 15 -1.50 8.25 -0.31
CA PHE A 15 -1.00 9.60 -0.09
C PHE A 15 -0.76 9.86 1.41
N ILE A 16 0.32 10.57 1.73
CA ILE A 16 0.61 11.04 3.08
C ILE A 16 -0.18 12.33 3.30
N PRO A 17 -1.17 12.35 4.21
CA PRO A 17 -2.03 13.52 4.37
C PRO A 17 -1.32 14.67 5.10
N ASN A 18 -0.50 14.34 6.11
CA ASN A 18 0.24 15.29 6.94
C ASN A 18 1.70 14.84 7.08
N ASN A 19 2.61 15.73 6.75
CA ASN A 19 4.05 15.47 6.73
C ASN A 19 4.65 15.88 8.09
N LEU A 20 4.45 15.04 9.09
CA LEU A 20 4.93 15.29 10.45
C LEU A 20 6.44 15.14 10.55
N ASN A 21 7.01 14.22 9.79
CA ASN A 21 8.43 13.96 9.75
C ASN A 21 9.03 14.39 8.40
N LYS A 22 9.58 15.62 8.35
CA LYS A 22 10.14 16.17 7.10
C LYS A 22 11.28 15.36 6.49
N ARG A 23 11.92 14.50 7.29
CA ARG A 23 13.03 13.65 6.81
C ARG A 23 12.50 12.45 6.01
N TYR A 24 11.35 11.91 6.40
CA TYR A 24 10.83 10.65 5.87
C TYR A 24 9.54 10.80 5.06
N ASP A 25 8.65 11.73 5.42
CA ASP A 25 7.31 11.83 4.84
C ASP A 25 7.24 12.60 3.50
N GLY A 26 8.37 13.13 3.03
CA GLY A 26 8.40 13.96 1.82
C GLY A 26 7.99 15.41 2.09
N LEU A 27 7.94 16.23 1.03
CA LEU A 27 7.78 17.69 1.15
C LEU A 27 6.46 18.24 0.56
N TYR A 28 5.59 17.38 0.01
CA TYR A 28 4.32 17.83 -0.57
C TYR A 28 3.23 17.93 0.50
N SER A 29 2.22 18.74 0.26
CA SER A 29 0.96 18.72 0.99
C SER A 29 -0.12 18.05 0.12
N ILE A 30 -1.04 17.31 0.76
CA ILE A 30 -2.20 16.76 0.04
C ILE A 30 -3.09 17.88 -0.54
N ASP A 31 -2.98 19.10 0.00
CA ASP A 31 -3.69 20.29 -0.46
C ASP A 31 -2.97 21.05 -1.58
N ASP A 32 -1.76 20.63 -1.99
CA ASP A 32 -1.04 21.26 -3.10
C ASP A 32 -1.76 21.02 -4.42
N LYS A 33 -1.91 22.06 -5.22
CA LYS A 33 -2.65 21.99 -6.49
C LYS A 33 -2.20 20.85 -7.42
N PRO A 34 -0.90 20.57 -7.62
CA PRO A 34 -0.48 19.43 -8.44
C PRO A 34 -0.90 18.07 -7.85
N ILE A 35 -0.95 17.93 -6.51
CA ILE A 35 -1.37 16.71 -5.84
C ILE A 35 -2.88 16.54 -5.98
N ILE A 36 -3.65 17.61 -5.80
CA ILE A 36 -5.09 17.62 -6.04
C ILE A 36 -5.40 17.17 -7.48
N ASP A 37 -4.75 17.76 -8.47
CA ASP A 37 -4.95 17.42 -9.88
C ASP A 37 -4.61 15.94 -10.17
N LEU A 38 -3.56 15.43 -9.53
CA LEU A 38 -3.18 14.03 -9.65
C LEU A 38 -4.23 13.11 -9.03
N ILE A 39 -4.73 13.44 -7.84
CA ILE A 39 -5.77 12.66 -7.14
C ILE A 39 -7.06 12.65 -7.96
N ASP A 40 -7.47 13.80 -8.49
CA ASP A 40 -8.65 13.90 -9.36
C ASP A 40 -8.47 13.05 -10.64
N LEU A 41 -7.28 13.06 -11.24
CA LEU A 41 -6.97 12.22 -12.40
C LEU A 41 -7.05 10.72 -12.05
N ILE A 42 -6.51 10.31 -10.91
CA ILE A 42 -6.55 8.92 -10.41
C ILE A 42 -8.01 8.48 -10.24
N ASN A 43 -8.81 9.29 -9.55
CA ASN A 43 -10.22 9.03 -9.32
C ASN A 43 -11.03 8.96 -10.63
N ASN A 44 -10.84 9.91 -11.54
CA ASN A 44 -11.53 9.97 -12.83
C ASN A 44 -11.20 8.77 -13.73
N ARG A 45 -10.02 8.18 -13.58
CA ARG A 45 -9.61 6.95 -14.29
C ARG A 45 -10.07 5.67 -13.58
N GLY A 46 -10.81 5.78 -12.47
CA GLY A 46 -11.37 4.66 -11.73
C GLY A 46 -10.36 3.85 -10.93
N HIS A 47 -9.17 4.39 -10.68
CA HIS A 47 -8.19 3.84 -9.73
C HIS A 47 -8.55 4.19 -8.29
N LEU A 48 -7.91 3.53 -7.33
CA LEU A 48 -8.21 3.69 -5.92
C LEU A 48 -7.24 4.67 -5.25
N ILE A 49 -7.78 5.44 -4.34
CA ILE A 49 -7.05 6.38 -3.50
C ILE A 49 -7.09 5.87 -2.07
N GLY A 50 -5.96 5.90 -1.37
CA GLY A 50 -5.89 5.49 0.02
C GLY A 50 -4.92 6.34 0.83
N ILE A 51 -4.87 6.04 2.11
CA ILE A 51 -4.02 6.75 3.06
C ILE A 51 -2.65 6.08 3.21
N HIS A 52 -1.62 6.91 3.36
CA HIS A 52 -0.27 6.50 3.74
C HIS A 52 0.12 7.22 5.03
N PRO A 53 -0.33 6.74 6.22
CA PRO A 53 -0.01 7.41 7.47
C PRO A 53 1.51 7.54 7.63
N GLY A 54 1.96 8.77 7.99
CA GLY A 54 3.38 9.14 7.97
C GLY A 54 4.25 8.35 8.96
N PHE A 55 5.55 8.59 8.90
CA PHE A 55 6.55 7.80 9.62
C PHE A 55 6.32 7.72 11.14
N ASP A 56 5.87 8.78 11.80
CA ASP A 56 5.69 8.86 13.25
C ASP A 56 4.24 8.62 13.71
N THR A 57 3.46 7.86 12.94
CA THR A 57 2.04 7.59 13.26
C THR A 57 1.78 6.18 13.81
N TYR A 58 2.67 5.20 13.55
CA TYR A 58 2.42 3.77 13.79
C TYR A 58 2.19 3.38 15.27
N ASN A 59 2.71 4.17 16.20
CA ASN A 59 2.59 3.99 17.66
C ASN A 59 2.18 5.29 18.37
N ASN A 60 1.65 6.25 17.63
CA ASN A 60 1.20 7.54 18.15
C ASN A 60 -0.23 7.78 17.71
N GLN A 61 -1.16 7.61 18.64
CA GLN A 61 -2.59 7.72 18.39
C GLN A 61 -2.99 9.10 17.89
N GLU A 62 -2.46 10.16 18.49
CA GLU A 62 -2.79 11.55 18.11
C GLU A 62 -2.36 11.84 16.67
N ASN A 63 -1.11 11.51 16.33
CA ASN A 63 -0.57 11.68 14.97
C ASN A 63 -1.35 10.86 13.94
N PHE A 64 -1.74 9.63 14.29
CA PHE A 64 -2.52 8.77 13.40
C PHE A 64 -3.92 9.34 13.16
N ILE A 65 -4.63 9.75 14.23
CA ILE A 65 -5.96 10.35 14.12
C ILE A 65 -5.90 11.63 13.28
N GLN A 66 -4.92 12.52 13.52
CA GLN A 66 -4.75 13.73 12.71
C GLN A 66 -4.54 13.41 11.22
N ALA A 67 -3.78 12.36 10.90
CA ALA A 67 -3.58 11.93 9.51
C ALA A 67 -4.88 11.41 8.89
N VAL A 68 -5.62 10.59 9.63
CA VAL A 68 -6.90 10.01 9.19
C VAL A 68 -7.96 11.10 9.00
N ASP A 69 -8.10 12.02 9.95
CA ASP A 69 -9.06 13.13 9.88
C ASP A 69 -8.75 14.06 8.70
N LYS A 70 -7.49 14.42 8.51
CA LYS A 70 -7.07 15.25 7.37
C LYS A 70 -7.35 14.55 6.03
N PHE A 71 -7.06 13.25 5.93
CA PHE A 71 -7.38 12.46 4.74
C PHE A 71 -8.89 12.40 4.50
N TYR A 72 -9.68 12.11 5.55
CA TYR A 72 -11.13 12.05 5.48
C TYR A 72 -11.75 13.39 5.03
N ASP A 73 -11.30 14.48 5.62
CA ASP A 73 -11.75 15.83 5.24
C ASP A 73 -11.44 16.17 3.79
N PHE A 74 -10.25 15.76 3.32
CA PHE A 74 -9.84 15.97 1.94
C PHE A 74 -10.75 15.22 0.97
N ILE A 75 -10.95 13.91 1.15
CA ILE A 75 -11.80 13.10 0.25
C ILE A 75 -13.25 13.59 0.26
N ARG A 76 -13.76 13.99 1.42
CA ARG A 76 -15.12 14.53 1.57
C ARG A 76 -15.29 15.85 0.84
N LYS A 77 -14.36 16.80 1.00
CA LYS A 77 -14.36 18.09 0.29
C LYS A 77 -14.30 17.92 -1.24
N ARG A 78 -13.69 16.86 -1.71
CA ARG A 78 -13.55 16.54 -3.15
C ARG A 78 -14.67 15.67 -3.69
N ASN A 79 -15.63 15.25 -2.85
CA ASN A 79 -16.70 14.31 -3.21
C ASN A 79 -16.17 13.01 -3.84
N ILE A 80 -15.02 12.51 -3.35
CA ILE A 80 -14.45 11.25 -3.82
C ILE A 80 -15.18 10.11 -3.11
N ASN A 81 -15.76 9.18 -3.89
CA ASN A 81 -16.51 8.05 -3.36
C ASN A 81 -15.87 6.73 -3.81
N GLN A 82 -15.60 5.87 -2.85
CA GLN A 82 -15.08 4.51 -3.04
C GLN A 82 -15.84 3.54 -2.15
N ILE A 83 -15.86 2.26 -2.56
CA ILE A 83 -16.54 1.18 -1.79
C ILE A 83 -15.80 0.92 -0.48
N GLU A 84 -14.46 1.02 -0.50
CA GLU A 84 -13.60 0.75 0.65
C GLU A 84 -12.52 1.83 0.80
N TRP A 85 -12.12 2.07 2.02
CA TRP A 85 -11.05 3.00 2.35
C TRP A 85 -9.97 2.27 3.15
N GLY A 86 -8.73 2.41 2.74
CA GLY A 86 -7.61 1.77 3.42
C GLY A 86 -6.29 2.34 2.95
N GLY A 87 -5.22 1.63 3.25
CA GLY A 87 -3.89 2.11 2.90
C GLY A 87 -2.77 1.24 3.44
N ARG A 88 -1.66 1.91 3.77
CA ARG A 88 -0.43 1.26 4.21
C ARG A 88 0.37 2.22 5.07
N MET A 89 0.93 1.74 6.17
CA MET A 89 1.84 2.54 6.99
C MET A 89 3.13 2.85 6.24
N HIS A 90 3.62 4.09 6.39
CA HIS A 90 4.88 4.51 5.79
C HIS A 90 6.04 3.70 6.37
N TYR A 91 7.00 3.27 5.50
CA TYR A 91 8.09 2.36 5.83
C TYR A 91 7.65 1.00 6.37
N LEU A 92 6.42 0.55 6.13
CA LEU A 92 5.82 -0.68 6.67
C LEU A 92 5.95 -0.78 8.21
N ARG A 93 5.98 0.38 8.90
CA ARG A 93 6.12 0.44 10.37
C ARG A 93 4.87 -0.11 11.04
N TRP A 94 5.08 -1.05 11.92
CA TRP A 94 3.99 -1.73 12.62
C TRP A 94 4.45 -2.22 13.98
N ILE A 95 3.65 -1.97 15.01
CA ILE A 95 3.80 -2.55 16.35
C ILE A 95 2.47 -3.17 16.77
N TRP A 96 2.53 -4.38 17.24
CA TRP A 96 1.37 -5.11 17.75
C TRP A 96 1.23 -4.91 19.26
N PRO A 97 0.00 -4.69 19.79
CA PRO A 97 -1.28 -4.56 19.09
C PRO A 97 -1.62 -3.10 18.69
N GLU A 98 -0.80 -2.13 19.06
CA GLU A 98 -1.10 -0.70 19.02
C GLU A 98 -1.52 -0.24 17.62
N THR A 99 -0.70 -0.53 16.59
CA THR A 99 -1.02 -0.11 15.22
C THR A 99 -2.32 -0.74 14.74
N SER A 100 -2.60 -2.00 15.10
CA SER A 100 -3.84 -2.67 14.69
C SER A 100 -5.09 -2.03 15.30
N TYR A 101 -5.00 -1.52 16.51
CA TYR A 101 -6.09 -0.77 17.12
C TYR A 101 -6.29 0.59 16.47
N LEU A 102 -5.22 1.33 16.14
CA LEU A 102 -5.32 2.60 15.43
C LEU A 102 -6.12 2.45 14.12
N TRP A 103 -5.84 1.40 13.36
CA TRP A 103 -6.59 1.10 12.13
C TRP A 103 -8.03 0.66 12.42
N SER A 104 -8.21 -0.25 13.36
CA SER A 104 -9.54 -0.79 13.72
C SER A 104 -10.51 0.25 14.27
N ASP A 105 -9.98 1.25 14.98
CA ASP A 105 -10.78 2.31 15.61
C ASP A 105 -11.01 3.52 14.68
N SER A 106 -10.51 3.46 13.46
CA SER A 106 -10.73 4.46 12.40
C SER A 106 -11.89 4.08 11.48
N PHE A 107 -12.23 4.95 10.53
CA PHE A 107 -13.21 4.62 9.47
C PHE A 107 -12.62 3.74 8.35
N LEU A 108 -11.33 3.44 8.41
CA LEU A 108 -10.63 2.64 7.41
C LEU A 108 -11.09 1.18 7.49
N THR A 109 -11.17 0.52 6.34
CA THR A 109 -11.70 -0.84 6.24
C THR A 109 -10.62 -1.90 6.00
N TYR A 110 -9.47 -1.51 5.44
CA TYR A 110 -8.35 -2.42 5.24
C TYR A 110 -6.99 -1.76 5.49
N ASP A 111 -6.04 -2.59 5.94
CA ASP A 111 -4.60 -2.30 5.96
C ASP A 111 -3.84 -3.22 5.00
N SER A 112 -2.81 -2.70 4.35
CA SER A 112 -1.90 -3.48 3.49
C SER A 112 -0.42 -3.29 3.88
N THR A 113 -0.16 -3.14 5.18
CA THR A 113 1.20 -2.90 5.70
C THR A 113 2.01 -4.18 5.84
N LEU A 114 1.38 -5.28 6.29
CA LEU A 114 2.10 -6.47 6.69
C LEU A 114 2.70 -7.22 5.50
N GLY A 115 3.92 -6.88 5.20
CA GLY A 115 4.86 -7.52 4.28
C GLY A 115 6.27 -7.44 4.85
N TYR A 116 7.18 -8.25 4.36
CA TYR A 116 8.60 -8.13 4.69
C TYR A 116 9.21 -6.93 3.93
N PHE A 117 10.09 -6.18 4.57
CA PHE A 117 10.76 -5.06 3.91
C PHE A 117 12.02 -5.49 3.13
N ASP A 118 12.66 -6.57 3.54
CA ASP A 118 13.96 -7.06 3.05
C ASP A 118 13.86 -8.25 2.10
N CYS A 119 12.70 -8.89 2.01
CA CYS A 119 12.47 -10.00 1.10
C CYS A 119 10.99 -10.08 0.67
N PRO A 120 10.70 -10.59 -0.54
CA PRO A 120 9.34 -10.92 -0.93
C PRO A 120 8.86 -12.19 -0.24
N GLY A 121 7.55 -12.32 -0.04
CA GLY A 121 6.95 -13.53 0.51
C GLY A 121 5.73 -13.30 1.38
N PHE A 122 5.31 -14.35 2.06
CA PHE A 122 4.03 -14.42 2.79
C PHE A 122 4.25 -14.16 4.29
N ARG A 123 4.50 -12.92 4.69
CA ARG A 123 4.70 -12.54 6.10
C ARG A 123 3.51 -12.95 7.00
N CYS A 124 2.30 -12.84 6.47
CA CYS A 124 1.08 -13.24 7.17
C CYS A 124 0.77 -14.75 7.09
N GLY A 125 1.66 -15.57 6.47
CA GLY A 125 1.40 -16.99 6.21
C GLY A 125 0.32 -17.26 5.16
N THR A 126 -0.24 -16.23 4.56
CA THR A 126 -1.32 -16.30 3.58
C THR A 126 -1.24 -15.15 2.57
N CYS A 127 -1.87 -15.33 1.41
CA CYS A 127 -2.16 -14.27 0.44
C CYS A 127 -3.65 -13.90 0.39
N HIS A 128 -4.48 -14.52 1.21
CA HIS A 128 -5.88 -14.13 1.34
C HIS A 128 -6.04 -12.97 2.31
N GLU A 129 -7.00 -12.12 2.03
CA GLU A 129 -7.45 -11.13 3.00
C GLU A 129 -8.08 -11.82 4.21
N PHE A 130 -7.84 -11.27 5.39
CA PHE A 130 -8.43 -11.79 6.62
C PHE A 130 -8.75 -10.67 7.60
N GLN A 131 -9.79 -10.90 8.39
CA GLN A 131 -10.11 -10.01 9.50
C GLN A 131 -9.07 -10.17 10.60
N MET A 132 -8.46 -9.07 11.02
CA MET A 132 -7.49 -9.12 12.12
C MET A 132 -8.12 -9.57 13.42
N PHE A 133 -7.35 -10.27 14.22
CA PHE A 133 -7.77 -10.81 15.51
C PHE A 133 -6.71 -10.52 16.57
N ASP A 134 -7.15 -9.98 17.71
CA ASP A 134 -6.29 -9.82 18.86
C ASP A 134 -6.33 -11.10 19.72
N PRO A 135 -5.24 -11.88 19.76
CA PRO A 135 -5.20 -13.13 20.51
C PRO A 135 -5.13 -12.92 22.04
N VAL A 136 -4.68 -11.74 22.49
CA VAL A 136 -4.59 -11.41 23.91
C VAL A 136 -5.95 -11.01 24.44
N ALA A 137 -6.63 -10.07 23.78
CA ALA A 137 -7.99 -9.66 24.12
C ALA A 137 -9.06 -10.64 23.61
N GLN A 138 -8.68 -11.66 22.83
CA GLN A 138 -9.54 -12.68 22.24
C GLN A 138 -10.71 -12.07 21.44
N LYS A 139 -10.45 -11.01 20.68
CA LYS A 139 -11.48 -10.33 19.90
C LYS A 139 -11.07 -10.07 18.45
N ARG A 140 -12.06 -10.05 17.58
CA ARG A 140 -11.89 -9.56 16.20
C ARG A 140 -11.74 -8.06 16.21
N LEU A 141 -10.84 -7.55 15.36
CA LEU A 141 -10.67 -6.12 15.10
C LEU A 141 -11.47 -5.73 13.86
N ASN A 142 -11.96 -4.49 13.82
CA ASN A 142 -12.77 -4.01 12.70
C ASN A 142 -11.87 -3.52 11.54
N ILE A 143 -10.94 -4.38 11.11
CA ILE A 143 -10.00 -4.09 10.02
C ILE A 143 -9.66 -5.38 9.28
N ILE A 144 -9.63 -5.30 7.95
CA ILE A 144 -9.17 -6.37 7.08
C ILE A 144 -7.68 -6.19 6.81
N GLN A 145 -6.90 -7.24 7.01
CA GLN A 145 -5.52 -7.29 6.54
C GLN A 145 -5.48 -7.78 5.10
N ARG A 146 -4.90 -6.97 4.22
CA ARG A 146 -4.54 -7.31 2.85
C ARG A 146 -3.03 -7.54 2.79
N PRO A 147 -2.54 -8.80 2.87
CA PRO A 147 -1.11 -9.09 2.97
C PRO A 147 -0.31 -8.50 1.81
N LEU A 148 0.82 -7.86 2.11
CA LEU A 148 1.77 -7.40 1.10
C LEU A 148 2.74 -8.55 0.77
N ILE A 149 2.81 -8.95 -0.50
CA ILE A 149 3.61 -10.10 -0.94
C ILE A 149 4.96 -9.65 -1.51
N VAL A 150 4.97 -8.63 -2.37
CA VAL A 150 6.19 -8.13 -3.01
C VAL A 150 6.26 -6.61 -2.89
N MET A 151 7.46 -6.12 -2.57
CA MET A 151 7.83 -4.72 -2.67
C MET A 151 9.04 -4.58 -3.60
N ASP A 152 9.04 -3.57 -4.47
CA ASP A 152 10.14 -3.29 -5.39
C ASP A 152 11.49 -3.20 -4.70
N VAL A 153 11.59 -2.46 -3.59
CA VAL A 153 12.83 -2.31 -2.82
C VAL A 153 13.36 -3.64 -2.30
N SER A 154 12.50 -4.57 -1.91
CA SER A 154 12.90 -5.91 -1.46
C SER A 154 13.63 -6.67 -2.57
N ILE A 155 13.19 -6.55 -3.81
CA ILE A 155 13.81 -7.18 -4.98
C ILE A 155 15.08 -6.43 -5.38
N MET A 156 14.98 -5.11 -5.56
CA MET A 156 16.04 -4.31 -6.19
C MET A 156 17.24 -4.10 -5.27
N HIS A 157 17.00 -3.76 -4.00
CA HIS A 157 18.08 -3.39 -3.09
C HIS A 157 18.50 -4.54 -2.17
N TYR A 158 17.56 -5.18 -1.49
CA TYR A 158 17.91 -6.20 -0.50
C TYR A 158 18.33 -7.54 -1.13
N LYS A 159 17.72 -7.92 -2.24
CA LYS A 159 18.10 -9.13 -2.98
C LYS A 159 19.10 -8.88 -4.10
N ASN A 160 19.39 -7.60 -4.44
CA ASN A 160 20.25 -7.20 -5.56
C ASN A 160 19.84 -7.86 -6.90
N LEU A 161 18.53 -7.99 -7.12
CA LEU A 161 17.94 -8.61 -8.31
C LEU A 161 17.30 -7.57 -9.24
N ASP A 162 17.79 -6.32 -9.19
CA ASP A 162 17.24 -5.22 -9.99
C ASP A 162 17.27 -5.56 -11.50
N LEU A 163 16.08 -5.46 -12.11
CA LEU A 163 15.83 -5.70 -13.54
C LEU A 163 16.38 -7.06 -14.07
N SER A 164 16.67 -8.00 -13.18
CA SER A 164 17.22 -9.29 -13.54
C SER A 164 16.15 -10.31 -13.92
N GLN A 165 16.56 -11.32 -14.69
CA GLN A 165 15.71 -12.48 -14.99
C GLN A 165 15.37 -13.27 -13.71
N GLU A 166 16.31 -13.36 -12.77
CA GLU A 166 16.11 -14.05 -11.48
C GLU A 166 15.06 -13.34 -10.64
N GLY A 167 15.09 -12.00 -10.59
CA GLY A 167 14.06 -11.20 -9.91
C GLY A 167 12.67 -11.42 -10.51
N LEU A 168 12.58 -11.47 -11.84
CA LEU A 168 11.31 -11.76 -12.52
C LEU A 168 10.82 -13.18 -12.22
N LEU A 169 11.68 -14.19 -12.24
CA LEU A 169 11.33 -15.58 -11.92
C LEU A 169 10.85 -15.73 -10.46
N LEU A 170 11.53 -15.05 -9.52
CA LEU A 170 11.12 -15.04 -8.12
C LEU A 170 9.71 -14.46 -7.94
N ILE A 171 9.43 -13.32 -8.59
CA ILE A 171 8.10 -12.70 -8.54
C ILE A 171 7.05 -13.60 -9.21
N SER A 172 7.40 -14.19 -10.36
CA SER A 172 6.52 -15.13 -11.09
C SER A 172 6.14 -16.33 -10.23
N ASP A 173 7.10 -16.94 -9.50
CA ASP A 173 6.81 -18.06 -8.58
C ASP A 173 5.80 -17.64 -7.49
N LEU A 174 5.96 -16.47 -6.90
CA LEU A 174 5.03 -15.95 -5.89
C LEU A 174 3.63 -15.69 -6.49
N ILE A 175 3.55 -15.17 -7.71
CA ILE A 175 2.28 -15.01 -8.42
C ILE A 175 1.60 -16.37 -8.63
N GLN A 176 2.35 -17.39 -9.09
CA GLN A 176 1.79 -18.73 -9.31
C GLN A 176 1.32 -19.39 -8.00
N ARG A 177 2.05 -19.18 -6.89
CA ARG A 177 1.60 -19.64 -5.57
C ARG A 177 0.28 -18.99 -5.14
N CYS A 178 0.12 -17.70 -5.35
CA CYS A 178 -1.15 -17.01 -5.09
C CYS A 178 -2.27 -17.56 -5.97
N LYS A 179 -2.02 -17.73 -7.27
CA LYS A 179 -3.00 -18.29 -8.22
C LYS A 179 -3.41 -19.71 -7.84
N ALA A 180 -2.48 -20.55 -7.40
CA ALA A 180 -2.74 -21.95 -7.03
C ALA A 180 -3.76 -22.11 -5.89
N VAL A 181 -3.91 -21.08 -5.05
CA VAL A 181 -4.87 -21.08 -3.94
C VAL A 181 -6.01 -20.07 -4.13
N ASN A 182 -6.16 -19.51 -5.33
CA ASN A 182 -7.12 -18.43 -5.63
C ASN A 182 -6.96 -17.22 -4.67
N GLY A 183 -5.72 -16.95 -4.27
CA GLY A 183 -5.37 -15.85 -3.38
C GLY A 183 -5.06 -14.56 -4.13
N LEU A 184 -4.83 -13.49 -3.37
CA LEU A 184 -4.53 -12.16 -3.89
C LEU A 184 -3.02 -11.96 -3.96
N PHE A 185 -2.48 -11.63 -5.13
CA PHE A 185 -1.10 -11.16 -5.25
C PHE A 185 -1.04 -9.64 -5.11
N THR A 186 -0.38 -9.14 -4.07
CA THR A 186 -0.22 -7.71 -3.82
C THR A 186 1.21 -7.27 -4.13
N LEU A 187 1.33 -6.25 -4.96
CA LEU A 187 2.59 -5.64 -5.38
C LEU A 187 2.63 -4.18 -4.94
N LEU A 188 3.62 -3.82 -4.14
CA LEU A 188 3.99 -2.43 -3.88
C LEU A 188 5.08 -2.01 -4.86
N TRP A 189 4.83 -0.89 -5.55
CA TRP A 189 5.80 -0.30 -6.46
C TRP A 189 5.88 1.20 -6.24
N HIS A 190 7.05 1.69 -5.84
CA HIS A 190 7.25 3.12 -5.64
C HIS A 190 7.33 3.85 -6.99
N ASN A 191 6.73 5.01 -7.07
CA ASN A 191 6.68 5.81 -8.30
C ASN A 191 8.06 6.22 -8.81
N ASN A 192 9.04 6.42 -7.92
CA ASN A 192 10.43 6.75 -8.29
C ASN A 192 11.16 5.60 -9.03
N TYR A 193 10.67 4.36 -8.94
CA TYR A 193 11.16 3.22 -9.73
C TYR A 193 10.44 3.04 -11.07
N LEU A 194 9.81 4.09 -11.59
CA LEU A 194 9.21 4.11 -12.93
C LEU A 194 9.84 5.17 -13.86
N PHE A 195 10.93 5.82 -13.45
CA PHE A 195 11.56 6.88 -14.25
C PHE A 195 12.22 6.35 -15.52
N THR A 196 12.94 5.23 -15.46
CA THR A 196 13.65 4.69 -16.62
C THR A 196 12.75 3.81 -17.48
N ALA A 197 13.06 3.72 -18.78
CA ALA A 197 12.37 2.81 -19.70
C ALA A 197 12.51 1.34 -19.27
N ASN A 198 13.67 0.97 -18.70
CA ASN A 198 13.95 -0.39 -18.25
C ASN A 198 13.10 -0.76 -17.02
N HIS A 199 12.98 0.13 -16.03
CA HIS A 199 12.10 -0.08 -14.88
C HIS A 199 10.63 -0.21 -15.31
N ARG A 200 10.16 0.64 -16.23
CA ARG A 200 8.80 0.53 -16.78
C ARG A 200 8.58 -0.78 -17.55
N LYS A 201 9.61 -1.24 -18.29
CA LYS A 201 9.56 -2.54 -18.99
C LYS A 201 9.47 -3.69 -18.00
N PHE A 202 10.32 -3.69 -16.97
CA PHE A 202 10.32 -4.73 -15.94
C PHE A 202 8.99 -4.79 -15.17
N TYR A 203 8.45 -3.63 -14.77
CA TYR A 203 7.14 -3.54 -14.14
C TYR A 203 6.03 -4.12 -15.04
N ARG A 204 6.04 -3.81 -16.35
CA ARG A 204 5.09 -4.42 -17.30
C ARG A 204 5.24 -5.94 -17.40
N MET A 205 6.48 -6.45 -17.40
CA MET A 205 6.72 -7.90 -17.42
C MET A 205 6.14 -8.60 -16.18
N ILE A 206 6.19 -7.96 -15.02
CA ILE A 206 5.54 -8.47 -13.81
C ILE A 206 4.02 -8.49 -13.95
N LEU A 207 3.43 -7.40 -14.43
CA LEU A 207 1.98 -7.29 -14.58
C LEU A 207 1.37 -8.27 -15.59
N ASN A 208 2.15 -8.77 -16.54
CA ASN A 208 1.71 -9.70 -17.57
C ASN A 208 1.93 -11.19 -17.19
N GLN A 209 2.28 -11.51 -15.93
CA GLN A 209 2.40 -12.89 -15.42
C GLN A 209 1.02 -13.45 -15.05
#